data_4a2946b7d5c5ce311c60f3a1bc5a3864
#
_entry.id   4a2946b7d5c5ce311c60f3a1bc5a3864
#
_cell.length_a   1.000
_cell.length_b   1.000
_cell.length_c   1.000
_cell.angle_alpha   90.00
_cell.angle_beta   90.00
_cell.angle_gamma   90.00
#
_symmetry.space_group_name_H-M   'P 1'
#
loop_
_entity.id
_entity.type
_entity.pdbx_description
1 polymer ?
#
loop_
_entity_poly.entity_id
_entity_poly.type
_entity_poly.pdbx_seq_one_letter_code
_entity_poly.pdbx_strand_id
1 'polypeptide(L)'
;MIITGETLLQLIKEHQLAPESTYDQFSLTLHLCETIKKYNFSKDHIVTYGEKISDNNIRVQSIDIDNGLILHPGESILACSKELIRMPKGYMGFLQTKGSLARLFLTTNCCDGQIESDFHGHITFEICNMGQLAVRLLPNSPVAQLFIFEGSSKIESYQGRYNNSSEPTHSNPNCKNEYVLATPTEKLWQLVKYEPKGVIKIMDAEIVSKILSCSIFNNRNLLENDSSYKQIIPYAVINCDDEVYLFRRTKKQTETRLHNLYSLGVGGHMNPSNEEENLSYIRGELERELNEEVFIHNNCTIESLEPLGLINDDTNEVGKVHLGVLYDIHLSNTSIEIKEKEKMEGKWIKKSDLRLYYSQMESWSKIYIDLVYEEL
;
A
#
# COMPACT_ATOMS: atom_id res chain seq x y z
N MET A 1 13.47 -10.24 27.45
CA MET A 1 14.63 -11.17 27.67
C MET A 1 15.24 -11.50 26.32
N ILE A 2 16.57 -11.68 26.21
CA ILE A 2 17.15 -12.22 24.97
C ILE A 2 16.88 -13.72 24.85
N ILE A 3 16.48 -14.18 23.68
CA ILE A 3 16.14 -15.58 23.40
C ILE A 3 17.33 -16.27 22.75
N THR A 4 17.81 -17.36 23.35
CA THR A 4 19.02 -18.09 22.93
C THR A 4 18.85 -19.59 23.10
N GLY A 5 19.79 -20.37 22.55
CA GLY A 5 19.85 -21.82 22.73
C GLY A 5 18.63 -22.56 22.21
N GLU A 6 18.21 -23.58 22.93
CA GLU A 6 17.07 -24.42 22.54
C GLU A 6 15.75 -23.63 22.40
N THR A 7 15.54 -22.62 23.26
CA THR A 7 14.36 -21.75 23.18
C THR A 7 14.30 -21.00 21.87
N LEU A 8 15.44 -20.50 21.35
CA LEU A 8 15.52 -19.87 20.04
C LEU A 8 15.21 -20.86 18.92
N LEU A 9 15.76 -22.07 18.98
CA LEU A 9 15.49 -23.10 17.99
C LEU A 9 14.02 -23.51 17.97
N GLN A 10 13.39 -23.61 19.16
CA GLN A 10 11.97 -23.89 19.28
C GLN A 10 11.12 -22.77 18.69
N LEU A 11 11.45 -21.51 18.99
CA LEU A 11 10.77 -20.33 18.43
C LEU A 11 10.83 -20.31 16.89
N ILE A 12 12.00 -20.63 16.31
CA ILE A 12 12.18 -20.73 14.85
C ILE A 12 11.20 -21.74 14.26
N LYS A 13 11.08 -22.93 14.87
CA LYS A 13 10.24 -24.03 14.38
C LYS A 13 8.75 -23.74 14.53
N GLU A 14 8.32 -23.29 15.69
CA GLU A 14 6.90 -23.07 16.01
C GLU A 14 6.30 -21.93 15.19
N HIS A 15 7.05 -20.87 14.97
CA HIS A 15 6.56 -19.66 14.27
C HIS A 15 7.09 -19.51 12.84
N GLN A 16 7.90 -20.46 12.37
CA GLN A 16 8.59 -20.33 11.09
C GLN A 16 9.32 -18.97 10.95
N LEU A 17 9.93 -18.53 12.06
CA LEU A 17 10.59 -17.22 12.17
C LEU A 17 11.60 -16.99 11.05
N ALA A 18 12.40 -18.02 10.71
CA ALA A 18 13.40 -18.03 9.64
C ALA A 18 13.73 -19.50 9.28
N PRO A 19 14.47 -19.78 8.17
CA PRO A 19 15.00 -21.11 7.91
C PRO A 19 15.86 -21.62 9.08
N GLU A 20 15.70 -22.88 9.47
CA GLU A 20 16.47 -23.50 10.59
C GLU A 20 17.98 -23.40 10.38
N SER A 21 18.45 -23.38 9.14
CA SER A 21 19.87 -23.23 8.79
C SER A 21 20.49 -21.91 9.24
N THR A 22 19.68 -20.92 9.62
CA THR A 22 20.16 -19.63 10.15
C THR A 22 20.56 -19.69 11.62
N TYR A 23 20.11 -20.72 12.34
CA TYR A 23 20.32 -20.86 13.77
C TYR A 23 21.79 -20.95 14.16
N ASP A 24 22.21 -20.11 15.09
CA ASP A 24 23.53 -20.17 15.72
C ASP A 24 23.37 -19.92 17.24
N GLN A 25 23.09 -20.79 18.07
CA GLN A 25 22.88 -20.73 19.53
C GLN A 25 22.49 -19.36 20.13
N PHE A 26 22.99 -18.25 19.65
CA PHE A 26 22.80 -16.90 20.21
C PHE A 26 21.91 -16.00 19.35
N SER A 27 21.81 -16.27 18.06
CA SER A 27 21.18 -15.41 17.08
C SER A 27 20.78 -16.18 15.82
N LEU A 28 20.25 -15.48 14.83
CA LEU A 28 20.10 -15.97 13.45
C LEU A 28 21.19 -15.34 12.59
N THR A 29 21.95 -16.15 11.87
CA THR A 29 22.89 -15.65 10.86
C THR A 29 22.12 -15.36 9.57
N LEU A 30 22.19 -14.12 9.09
CA LEU A 30 21.52 -13.68 7.85
C LEU A 30 22.54 -13.48 6.74
N HIS A 31 22.11 -13.83 5.53
CA HIS A 31 22.95 -13.82 4.33
C HIS A 31 22.50 -12.72 3.36
N LEU A 32 23.46 -12.24 2.58
CA LEU A 32 23.24 -11.22 1.57
C LEU A 32 22.43 -11.77 0.40
N CYS A 33 21.35 -11.10 0.02
CA CYS A 33 20.63 -11.42 -1.21
C CYS A 33 21.41 -10.95 -2.46
N GLU A 34 20.89 -11.27 -3.65
CA GLU A 34 21.53 -10.91 -4.92
C GLU A 34 21.20 -9.49 -5.39
N THR A 35 20.12 -8.92 -4.90
CA THR A 35 19.63 -7.60 -5.35
C THR A 35 20.09 -6.49 -4.41
N ILE A 36 20.62 -5.42 -5.00
CA ILE A 36 20.98 -4.19 -4.28
C ILE A 36 20.34 -2.97 -4.93
N LYS A 37 20.22 -1.91 -4.14
CA LYS A 37 19.83 -0.58 -4.63
C LYS A 37 20.90 0.44 -4.27
N LYS A 38 21.18 1.37 -5.19
CA LYS A 38 22.05 2.52 -4.98
C LYS A 38 21.27 3.78 -5.32
N TYR A 39 21.48 4.83 -4.54
CA TYR A 39 21.01 6.16 -4.92
C TYR A 39 21.84 6.70 -6.09
N ASN A 40 21.18 7.23 -7.11
CA ASN A 40 21.79 7.76 -8.33
C ASN A 40 21.52 9.25 -8.46
N PHE A 41 22.11 10.02 -7.56
CA PHE A 41 22.04 11.47 -7.57
C PHE A 41 23.36 12.10 -8.04
N SER A 42 23.29 13.33 -8.58
CA SER A 42 24.48 14.16 -8.76
C SER A 42 25.07 14.55 -7.40
N LYS A 43 26.36 14.82 -7.34
CA LYS A 43 27.04 15.17 -6.08
C LYS A 43 26.46 16.41 -5.36
N ASP A 44 25.85 17.31 -6.12
CA ASP A 44 25.29 18.58 -5.62
C ASP A 44 23.78 18.46 -5.32
N HIS A 45 23.20 17.26 -5.47
CA HIS A 45 21.79 17.05 -5.21
C HIS A 45 21.51 16.99 -3.72
N ILE A 46 20.55 17.78 -3.26
CA ILE A 46 20.10 17.79 -1.87
C ILE A 46 18.76 17.06 -1.80
N VAL A 47 18.68 16.05 -0.94
CA VAL A 47 17.41 15.37 -0.62
C VAL A 47 16.88 15.94 0.68
N THR A 48 15.68 16.47 0.68
CA THR A 48 15.01 16.90 1.91
C THR A 48 14.40 15.69 2.63
N TYR A 49 14.71 15.54 3.92
CA TYR A 49 14.11 14.46 4.71
C TYR A 49 12.58 14.62 4.73
N GLY A 50 11.87 13.57 4.38
CA GLY A 50 10.40 13.60 4.24
C GLY A 50 9.90 13.69 2.80
N GLU A 51 10.77 13.97 1.83
CA GLU A 51 10.40 13.93 0.41
C GLU A 51 10.49 12.51 -0.16
N LYS A 52 9.60 12.21 -1.11
CA LYS A 52 9.62 10.96 -1.86
C LYS A 52 10.79 10.97 -2.83
N ILE A 53 11.66 9.97 -2.71
CA ILE A 53 12.71 9.74 -3.70
C ILE A 53 12.09 9.07 -4.93
N SER A 54 12.25 9.67 -6.10
CA SER A 54 11.78 9.09 -7.36
C SER A 54 12.53 7.80 -7.70
N ASP A 55 11.83 6.78 -8.20
CA ASP A 55 12.42 5.52 -8.63
C ASP A 55 13.50 5.71 -9.72
N ASN A 56 13.41 6.77 -10.53
CA ASN A 56 14.43 7.16 -11.51
C ASN A 56 15.79 7.50 -10.86
N ASN A 57 15.79 7.84 -9.58
CA ASN A 57 16.98 8.12 -8.79
C ASN A 57 17.47 6.90 -8.01
N ILE A 58 16.89 5.73 -8.26
CA ILE A 58 17.27 4.46 -7.65
C ILE A 58 17.81 3.55 -8.74
N ARG A 59 19.07 3.16 -8.61
CA ARG A 59 19.66 2.14 -9.48
C ARG A 59 19.55 0.77 -8.82
N VAL A 60 18.74 -0.10 -9.39
CA VAL A 60 18.65 -1.52 -9.01
C VAL A 60 19.74 -2.29 -9.76
N GLN A 61 20.44 -3.16 -9.05
CA GLN A 61 21.54 -3.96 -9.62
C GLN A 61 21.57 -5.34 -8.95
N SER A 62 21.85 -6.39 -9.74
CA SER A 62 22.19 -7.71 -9.19
C SER A 62 23.68 -7.82 -8.92
N ILE A 63 24.03 -8.48 -7.81
CA ILE A 63 25.43 -8.81 -7.50
C ILE A 63 25.82 -10.01 -8.38
N ASP A 64 26.92 -9.85 -9.11
CA ASP A 64 27.48 -10.95 -9.90
C ASP A 64 27.87 -12.11 -8.99
N ILE A 65 27.48 -13.35 -9.36
CA ILE A 65 27.67 -14.52 -8.50
C ILE A 65 29.15 -14.91 -8.38
N ASP A 66 29.93 -14.68 -9.42
CA ASP A 66 31.34 -15.08 -9.49
C ASP A 66 32.28 -13.94 -9.08
N ASN A 67 31.98 -12.72 -9.57
CA ASN A 67 32.81 -11.55 -9.37
C ASN A 67 32.41 -10.74 -8.13
N GLY A 68 31.20 -10.91 -7.63
CA GLY A 68 30.70 -10.16 -6.50
C GLY A 68 30.51 -8.67 -6.76
N LEU A 69 30.23 -7.94 -5.70
CA LEU A 69 30.17 -6.49 -5.68
C LEU A 69 31.39 -5.94 -4.90
N ILE A 70 32.12 -5.04 -5.50
CA ILE A 70 33.20 -4.30 -4.80
C ILE A 70 32.58 -3.04 -4.21
N LEU A 71 32.72 -2.88 -2.89
CA LEU A 71 32.32 -1.69 -2.16
C LEU A 71 33.57 -0.91 -1.74
N HIS A 72 33.79 0.26 -2.36
CA HIS A 72 34.93 1.10 -2.06
C HIS A 72 34.73 1.90 -0.76
N PRO A 73 35.83 2.42 -0.15
CA PRO A 73 35.73 3.31 1.00
C PRO A 73 34.77 4.47 0.79
N GLY A 74 33.84 4.69 1.76
CA GLY A 74 32.81 5.73 1.70
C GLY A 74 31.59 5.39 0.85
N GLU A 75 31.55 4.24 0.18
CA GLU A 75 30.35 3.81 -0.53
C GLU A 75 29.31 3.17 0.40
N SER A 76 28.05 3.39 0.08
CA SER A 76 26.90 2.77 0.74
C SER A 76 25.92 2.16 -0.28
N ILE A 77 25.25 1.08 0.13
CA ILE A 77 24.22 0.40 -0.64
C ILE A 77 23.06 -0.01 0.26
N LEU A 78 21.89 -0.17 -0.34
CA LEU A 78 20.77 -0.90 0.24
C LEU A 78 20.77 -2.30 -0.32
N ALA A 79 20.82 -3.30 0.56
CA ALA A 79 20.70 -4.71 0.24
C ALA A 79 19.59 -5.34 1.09
N CYS A 80 19.38 -6.63 1.02
CA CYS A 80 18.44 -7.29 1.93
C CYS A 80 18.94 -8.66 2.38
N SER A 81 18.28 -9.21 3.40
CA SER A 81 18.47 -10.60 3.80
C SER A 81 17.99 -11.53 2.70
N LYS A 82 18.72 -12.62 2.46
CA LYS A 82 18.24 -13.73 1.64
C LYS A 82 17.05 -14.43 2.29
N GLU A 83 17.05 -14.46 3.60
CA GLU A 83 16.04 -15.11 4.42
C GLU A 83 14.80 -14.23 4.55
N LEU A 84 13.64 -14.85 4.41
CA LEU A 84 12.36 -14.27 4.79
C LEU A 84 12.22 -14.39 6.31
N ILE A 85 12.00 -13.28 6.99
CA ILE A 85 11.81 -13.22 8.45
C ILE A 85 10.32 -13.07 8.76
N ARG A 86 9.83 -13.82 9.73
CA ARG A 86 8.48 -13.76 10.28
C ARG A 86 8.57 -13.58 11.79
N MET A 87 8.71 -12.33 12.22
CA MET A 87 8.82 -12.02 13.65
C MET A 87 7.50 -12.33 14.36
N PRO A 88 7.47 -13.23 15.38
CA PRO A 88 6.23 -13.51 16.09
C PRO A 88 5.75 -12.32 16.90
N LYS A 89 4.44 -12.25 17.15
CA LYS A 89 3.85 -11.25 18.07
C LYS A 89 4.45 -11.38 19.47
N GLY A 90 4.79 -10.23 20.07
CA GLY A 90 5.43 -10.18 21.38
C GLY A 90 6.95 -10.33 21.38
N TYR A 91 7.54 -10.57 20.21
CA TYR A 91 9.00 -10.61 20.04
C TYR A 91 9.46 -9.45 19.14
N MET A 92 10.70 -9.06 19.30
CA MET A 92 11.39 -8.08 18.46
C MET A 92 12.81 -8.54 18.18
N GLY A 93 13.37 -8.04 17.06
CA GLY A 93 14.74 -8.35 16.69
C GLY A 93 15.67 -7.15 16.82
N PHE A 94 16.97 -7.44 17.00
CA PHE A 94 18.01 -6.45 16.88
C PHE A 94 19.10 -6.94 15.95
N LEU A 95 19.26 -6.26 14.84
CA LEU A 95 20.22 -6.61 13.80
C LEU A 95 21.60 -6.07 14.16
N GLN A 96 22.62 -6.90 13.99
CA GLN A 96 24.02 -6.53 14.14
C GLN A 96 24.83 -7.02 12.95
N THR A 97 25.84 -6.26 12.59
CA THR A 97 26.82 -6.68 11.59
C THR A 97 27.57 -7.92 12.08
N LYS A 98 27.76 -8.92 11.21
CA LYS A 98 28.57 -10.09 11.57
C LYS A 98 29.99 -9.69 11.92
N GLY A 99 30.51 -10.20 13.05
CA GLY A 99 31.78 -9.76 13.62
C GLY A 99 32.99 -9.83 12.68
N SER A 100 33.03 -10.80 11.73
CA SER A 100 34.07 -10.87 10.70
C SER A 100 34.00 -9.70 9.71
N LEU A 101 32.81 -9.29 9.33
CA LEU A 101 32.57 -8.17 8.41
C LEU A 101 32.84 -6.83 9.12
N ALA A 102 32.41 -6.70 10.38
CA ALA A 102 32.63 -5.52 11.18
C ALA A 102 34.14 -5.19 11.37
N ARG A 103 34.99 -6.22 11.41
CA ARG A 103 36.46 -6.03 11.50
C ARG A 103 37.09 -5.50 10.22
N LEU A 104 36.37 -5.48 9.11
CA LEU A 104 36.75 -4.79 7.87
C LEU A 104 36.15 -3.37 7.81
N PHE A 105 35.59 -2.89 8.91
CA PHE A 105 34.88 -1.61 9.02
C PHE A 105 33.68 -1.46 8.08
N LEU A 106 33.02 -2.56 7.74
CA LEU A 106 31.70 -2.53 7.12
C LEU A 106 30.62 -2.61 8.19
N THR A 107 29.49 -1.96 7.95
CA THR A 107 28.28 -2.10 8.75
C THR A 107 27.12 -2.56 7.87
N THR A 108 26.17 -3.33 8.41
CA THR A 108 24.94 -3.79 7.72
C THR A 108 23.68 -3.13 8.26
N ASN A 109 23.80 -2.40 9.34
CA ASN A 109 22.73 -1.66 10.01
C ASN A 109 23.23 -0.28 10.41
N CYS A 110 23.63 0.51 9.42
CA CYS A 110 24.32 1.79 9.64
C CYS A 110 23.56 2.71 10.59
N CYS A 111 22.24 2.77 10.46
CA CYS A 111 21.39 3.68 11.24
C CYS A 111 20.21 2.99 11.92
N ASP A 112 19.72 1.88 11.38
CA ASP A 112 18.55 1.15 11.92
C ASP A 112 18.84 -0.34 12.04
N GLY A 113 18.70 -0.85 13.25
CA GLY A 113 18.88 -2.28 13.56
C GLY A 113 17.65 -2.90 14.22
N GLN A 114 16.57 -2.17 14.39
CA GLN A 114 15.36 -2.66 15.03
C GLN A 114 14.45 -3.39 14.06
N ILE A 115 13.99 -4.58 14.46
CA ILE A 115 12.97 -5.36 13.75
C ILE A 115 11.79 -5.53 14.69
N GLU A 116 10.67 -4.97 14.31
CA GLU A 116 9.49 -4.87 15.16
C GLU A 116 8.72 -6.19 15.28
N SER A 117 7.86 -6.23 16.27
CA SER A 117 6.91 -7.32 16.52
C SER A 117 5.94 -7.48 15.35
N ASP A 118 5.74 -8.72 14.89
CA ASP A 118 4.88 -9.04 13.73
C ASP A 118 5.41 -8.53 12.38
N PHE A 119 6.70 -8.20 12.30
CA PHE A 119 7.36 -7.91 11.03
C PHE A 119 7.41 -9.16 10.16
N HIS A 120 7.11 -9.00 8.88
CA HIS A 120 7.16 -10.04 7.88
C HIS A 120 7.84 -9.52 6.62
N GLY A 121 8.92 -10.12 6.17
CA GLY A 121 9.63 -9.67 4.96
C GLY A 121 11.11 -9.98 4.97
N HIS A 122 11.80 -9.53 3.92
CA HIS A 122 13.24 -9.49 3.87
C HIS A 122 13.75 -8.23 4.58
N ILE A 123 14.70 -8.39 5.50
CA ILE A 123 15.27 -7.24 6.23
C ILE A 123 16.17 -6.45 5.29
N THR A 124 15.92 -5.16 5.15
CA THR A 124 16.84 -4.27 4.40
C THR A 124 18.11 -4.05 5.21
N PHE A 125 19.26 -4.20 4.56
CA PHE A 125 20.57 -3.90 5.08
C PHE A 125 21.07 -2.56 4.52
N GLU A 126 21.54 -1.69 5.39
CA GLU A 126 22.20 -0.43 5.06
C GLU A 126 23.71 -0.66 5.10
N ILE A 127 24.28 -1.24 4.03
CA ILE A 127 25.69 -1.60 4.02
C ILE A 127 26.55 -0.40 3.67
N CYS A 128 27.42 0.00 4.60
CA CYS A 128 28.38 1.08 4.41
C CYS A 128 29.81 0.58 4.63
N ASN A 129 30.74 1.01 3.76
CA ASN A 129 32.15 0.79 3.95
C ASN A 129 32.77 2.03 4.59
N MET A 130 32.98 1.99 5.90
CA MET A 130 33.63 3.04 6.69
C MET A 130 35.14 2.82 6.81
N GLY A 131 35.66 1.74 6.20
CA GLY A 131 37.08 1.40 6.24
C GLY A 131 37.90 2.10 5.16
N GLN A 132 39.14 1.69 5.05
CA GLN A 132 40.09 2.19 4.04
C GLN A 132 40.36 1.21 2.90
N LEU A 133 39.86 -0.02 3.00
CA LEU A 133 40.02 -1.07 2.01
C LEU A 133 38.77 -1.22 1.16
N ALA A 134 38.90 -1.45 -0.14
CA ALA A 134 37.84 -1.93 -0.95
C ALA A 134 37.51 -3.39 -0.57
N VAL A 135 36.26 -3.69 -0.32
CA VAL A 135 35.81 -5.03 0.12
C VAL A 135 34.89 -5.64 -0.92
N ARG A 136 35.17 -6.87 -1.30
CA ARG A 136 34.33 -7.66 -2.21
C ARG A 136 33.26 -8.42 -1.40
N LEU A 137 32.01 -8.20 -1.72
CA LEU A 137 30.85 -8.92 -1.18
C LEU A 137 30.33 -9.90 -2.23
N LEU A 138 30.13 -11.15 -1.84
CA LEU A 138 29.50 -12.18 -2.69
C LEU A 138 28.04 -12.39 -2.24
N PRO A 139 27.14 -12.75 -3.15
CA PRO A 139 25.80 -13.21 -2.79
C PRO A 139 25.89 -14.41 -1.82
N ASN A 140 24.91 -14.56 -0.97
CA ASN A 140 24.88 -15.62 0.05
C ASN A 140 25.98 -15.56 1.12
N SER A 141 26.80 -14.50 1.15
CA SER A 141 27.73 -14.29 2.25
C SER A 141 27.00 -13.99 3.55
N PRO A 142 27.42 -14.57 4.71
CA PRO A 142 26.86 -14.23 6.00
C PRO A 142 27.32 -12.81 6.40
N VAL A 143 26.38 -11.87 6.45
CA VAL A 143 26.68 -10.44 6.66
C VAL A 143 26.14 -9.89 7.96
N ALA A 144 25.09 -10.49 8.52
CA ALA A 144 24.43 -9.97 9.72
C ALA A 144 24.06 -11.10 10.72
N GLN A 145 23.78 -10.69 11.94
CA GLN A 145 23.23 -11.51 13.00
C GLN A 145 21.98 -10.82 13.56
N LEU A 146 20.87 -11.56 13.67
CA LEU A 146 19.63 -11.07 14.24
C LEU A 146 19.43 -11.70 15.62
N PHE A 147 19.49 -10.89 16.66
CA PHE A 147 19.18 -11.26 18.03
C PHE A 147 17.71 -11.09 18.31
N ILE A 148 17.08 -12.07 18.98
CA ILE A 148 15.66 -12.04 19.28
C ILE A 148 15.45 -11.72 20.76
N PHE A 149 14.50 -10.83 21.01
CA PHE A 149 14.09 -10.40 22.34
C PHE A 149 12.60 -10.64 22.54
N GLU A 150 12.25 -11.10 23.72
CA GLU A 150 10.86 -11.15 24.15
C GLU A 150 10.48 -9.81 24.79
N GLY A 151 9.31 -9.28 24.43
CA GLY A 151 8.76 -8.08 25.04
C GLY A 151 8.34 -8.32 26.49
N SER A 152 8.53 -7.32 27.34
CA SER A 152 8.14 -7.39 28.77
C SER A 152 6.63 -7.17 29.01
N SER A 153 5.90 -6.76 27.99
CA SER A 153 4.45 -6.50 28.02
C SER A 153 3.85 -6.79 26.65
N LYS A 154 2.52 -6.65 26.52
CA LYS A 154 1.86 -6.76 25.21
C LYS A 154 2.41 -5.68 24.26
N ILE A 155 2.95 -6.11 23.13
CA ILE A 155 3.43 -5.27 22.05
C ILE A 155 2.42 -5.36 20.90
N GLU A 156 2.07 -4.22 20.31
CA GLU A 156 1.21 -4.18 19.13
C GLU A 156 1.95 -4.68 17.88
N SER A 157 1.18 -5.16 16.89
CA SER A 157 1.72 -5.61 15.61
C SER A 157 2.26 -4.42 14.81
N TYR A 158 3.40 -4.61 14.17
CA TYR A 158 3.98 -3.60 13.28
C TYR A 158 3.12 -3.36 12.05
N GLN A 159 2.68 -2.13 11.88
CA GLN A 159 1.90 -1.66 10.73
C GLN A 159 2.71 -0.67 9.85
N GLY A 160 4.02 -0.74 9.97
CA GLY A 160 4.92 0.19 9.27
C GLY A 160 5.13 -0.17 7.80
N ARG A 161 5.65 0.81 7.07
CA ARG A 161 5.84 0.81 5.61
C ARG A 161 6.81 -0.25 5.07
N TYR A 162 7.66 -0.83 5.90
CA TYR A 162 8.67 -1.80 5.51
C TYR A 162 8.25 -3.25 5.72
N ASN A 163 7.00 -3.48 6.17
CA ASN A 163 6.44 -4.82 6.30
C ASN A 163 6.18 -5.44 4.91
N ASN A 164 6.31 -6.75 4.79
CA ASN A 164 6.13 -7.52 3.55
C ASN A 164 7.10 -7.13 2.41
N SER A 165 8.27 -6.58 2.71
CA SER A 165 9.26 -6.27 1.69
C SER A 165 9.85 -7.56 1.08
N SER A 166 9.89 -7.61 -0.26
CA SER A 166 10.48 -8.71 -1.04
C SER A 166 11.88 -8.41 -1.58
N GLU A 167 12.32 -7.15 -1.48
CA GLU A 167 13.58 -6.62 -1.99
C GLU A 167 14.09 -5.47 -1.10
N PRO A 168 15.33 -4.99 -1.29
CA PRO A 168 15.82 -3.83 -0.53
C PRO A 168 14.90 -2.63 -0.68
N THR A 169 14.48 -2.06 0.43
CA THR A 169 13.64 -0.86 0.44
C THR A 169 14.48 0.40 0.55
N HIS A 170 14.11 1.45 -0.16
CA HIS A 170 14.74 2.78 -0.05
C HIS A 170 13.88 3.72 0.79
N SER A 171 14.46 4.84 1.21
CA SER A 171 13.72 5.84 1.98
C SER A 171 12.54 6.38 1.17
N ASN A 172 11.33 6.13 1.66
CA ASN A 172 10.10 6.66 1.09
C ASN A 172 9.16 7.09 2.22
N PRO A 173 9.36 8.27 2.78
CA PRO A 173 8.66 8.72 3.99
C PRO A 173 7.14 8.89 3.81
N ASN A 174 6.67 9.04 2.56
CA ASN A 174 5.26 9.20 2.24
C ASN A 174 4.55 7.89 1.87
N CYS A 175 5.28 6.78 1.75
CA CYS A 175 4.66 5.47 1.60
C CYS A 175 4.25 4.93 2.97
N LYS A 176 3.06 5.30 3.43
CA LYS A 176 2.37 4.46 4.40
C LYS A 176 2.12 3.12 3.71
N ASN A 177 2.44 2.01 4.36
CA ASN A 177 1.89 0.71 3.97
C ASN A 177 0.38 0.79 4.25
N GLU A 178 -0.35 1.18 3.25
CA GLU A 178 -1.80 1.17 3.28
C GLU A 178 -2.25 -0.25 2.98
N TYR A 179 -2.92 -0.88 3.92
CA TYR A 179 -3.59 -2.16 3.70
C TYR A 179 -5.01 -1.85 3.27
N VAL A 180 -5.39 -2.42 2.14
CA VAL A 180 -6.70 -2.19 1.55
C VAL A 180 -7.42 -3.50 1.30
N LEU A 181 -8.74 -3.46 1.38
CA LEU A 181 -9.58 -4.62 1.12
C LEU A 181 -9.59 -4.94 -0.38
N ALA A 182 -9.29 -6.20 -0.72
CA ALA A 182 -9.31 -6.66 -2.10
C ALA A 182 -9.90 -8.08 -2.20
N THR A 183 -10.65 -8.31 -3.27
CA THR A 183 -11.27 -9.59 -3.58
C THR A 183 -10.49 -10.30 -4.69
N PRO A 184 -10.16 -11.60 -4.57
CA PRO A 184 -9.59 -12.36 -5.68
C PRO A 184 -10.53 -12.30 -6.90
N THR A 185 -9.99 -11.85 -8.04
CA THR A 185 -10.75 -11.62 -9.28
C THR A 185 -11.50 -12.86 -9.77
N GLU A 186 -10.85 -14.04 -9.68
CA GLU A 186 -11.48 -15.29 -10.04
C GLU A 186 -12.72 -15.61 -9.19
N LYS A 187 -12.62 -15.43 -7.86
CA LYS A 187 -13.75 -15.65 -6.93
C LYS A 187 -14.88 -14.65 -7.14
N LEU A 188 -14.53 -13.39 -7.38
CA LEU A 188 -15.51 -12.35 -7.68
C LEU A 188 -16.41 -12.76 -8.87
N TRP A 189 -15.79 -13.17 -9.99
CA TRP A 189 -16.52 -13.53 -11.21
C TRP A 189 -17.22 -14.90 -11.14
N GLN A 190 -17.01 -15.66 -10.08
CA GLN A 190 -17.84 -16.83 -9.74
C GLN A 190 -19.13 -16.44 -8.98
N LEU A 191 -19.08 -15.35 -8.23
CA LEU A 191 -20.21 -14.86 -7.42
C LEU A 191 -21.15 -13.94 -8.20
N VAL A 192 -20.61 -13.17 -9.14
CA VAL A 192 -21.36 -12.23 -9.97
C VAL A 192 -21.02 -12.42 -11.45
N LYS A 193 -21.99 -12.06 -12.34
CA LYS A 193 -21.74 -12.12 -13.78
C LYS A 193 -20.63 -11.11 -14.15
N TYR A 194 -19.61 -11.58 -14.86
CA TYR A 194 -18.55 -10.72 -15.35
C TYR A 194 -19.08 -9.64 -16.29
N GLU A 195 -18.73 -8.40 -15.98
CA GLU A 195 -19.00 -7.21 -16.78
C GLU A 195 -17.68 -6.46 -16.99
N PRO A 196 -17.12 -6.44 -18.21
CA PRO A 196 -15.82 -5.81 -18.47
C PRO A 196 -15.85 -4.30 -18.32
N LYS A 197 -17.02 -3.68 -18.56
CA LYS A 197 -17.21 -2.23 -18.40
C LYS A 197 -18.68 -1.91 -18.20
N GLY A 198 -19.04 -1.47 -17.00
CA GLY A 198 -20.42 -1.12 -16.69
C GLY A 198 -20.74 -1.25 -15.22
N VAL A 199 -22.06 -1.32 -14.93
CA VAL A 199 -22.58 -1.54 -13.57
C VAL A 199 -23.30 -2.86 -13.50
N ILE A 200 -22.89 -3.68 -12.55
CA ILE A 200 -23.56 -4.92 -12.18
C ILE A 200 -24.62 -4.55 -11.14
N LYS A 201 -25.89 -4.54 -11.54
CA LYS A 201 -27.02 -4.19 -10.67
C LYS A 201 -27.31 -5.30 -9.65
N ILE A 202 -26.40 -5.50 -8.69
CA ILE A 202 -26.55 -6.48 -7.61
C ILE A 202 -26.19 -5.78 -6.30
N MET A 203 -27.16 -5.64 -5.43
CA MET A 203 -26.98 -5.20 -4.04
C MET A 203 -27.73 -6.17 -3.10
N ASP A 204 -27.73 -7.45 -3.44
CA ASP A 204 -28.14 -8.51 -2.53
C ASP A 204 -27.11 -8.62 -1.40
N ALA A 205 -27.57 -8.42 -0.16
CA ALA A 205 -26.73 -8.48 1.04
C ALA A 205 -25.99 -9.83 1.16
N GLU A 206 -26.57 -10.93 0.71
CA GLU A 206 -25.96 -12.25 0.73
C GLU A 206 -24.76 -12.32 -0.25
N ILE A 207 -24.90 -11.78 -1.46
CA ILE A 207 -23.82 -11.76 -2.46
C ILE A 207 -22.68 -10.86 -1.99
N VAL A 208 -23.00 -9.67 -1.49
CA VAL A 208 -21.99 -8.74 -0.94
C VAL A 208 -21.25 -9.37 0.23
N SER A 209 -21.96 -10.04 1.16
CA SER A 209 -21.35 -10.77 2.27
C SER A 209 -20.40 -11.88 1.77
N LYS A 210 -20.77 -12.62 0.71
CA LYS A 210 -19.90 -13.64 0.09
C LYS A 210 -18.65 -13.02 -0.55
N ILE A 211 -18.77 -11.86 -1.21
CA ILE A 211 -17.62 -11.13 -1.76
C ILE A 211 -16.68 -10.73 -0.63
N LEU A 212 -17.20 -10.12 0.42
CA LEU A 212 -16.39 -9.69 1.58
C LEU A 212 -15.74 -10.86 2.29
N SER A 213 -16.45 -11.99 2.47
CA SER A 213 -15.89 -13.18 3.13
C SER A 213 -14.75 -13.87 2.38
N CYS A 214 -14.62 -13.64 1.08
CA CYS A 214 -13.48 -14.12 0.29
C CYS A 214 -12.42 -13.04 0.04
N SER A 215 -12.65 -11.81 0.50
CA SER A 215 -11.71 -10.69 0.41
C SER A 215 -10.61 -10.78 1.46
N ILE A 216 -9.52 -10.10 1.22
CA ILE A 216 -8.37 -10.01 2.12
C ILE A 216 -7.90 -8.57 2.23
N PHE A 217 -7.32 -8.21 3.37
CA PHE A 217 -6.53 -6.98 3.46
C PHE A 217 -5.10 -7.27 3.01
N ASN A 218 -4.61 -6.52 2.04
CA ASN A 218 -3.23 -6.65 1.55
C ASN A 218 -2.65 -5.27 1.24
N ASN A 219 -1.32 -5.21 1.12
CA ASN A 219 -0.59 -3.99 0.85
C ASN A 219 -1.03 -3.39 -0.50
N ARG A 220 -1.48 -2.14 -0.48
CA ARG A 220 -1.96 -1.41 -1.65
C ARG A 220 -0.94 -1.38 -2.80
N ASN A 221 0.35 -1.18 -2.49
CA ASN A 221 1.38 -1.10 -3.53
C ASN A 221 1.56 -2.43 -4.30
N LEU A 222 1.31 -3.57 -3.66
CA LEU A 222 1.32 -4.88 -4.31
C LEU A 222 0.09 -5.03 -5.20
N LEU A 223 -1.09 -4.65 -4.69
CA LEU A 223 -2.36 -4.78 -5.38
C LEU A 223 -2.52 -3.83 -6.57
N GLU A 224 -1.85 -2.68 -6.59
CA GLU A 224 -1.89 -1.72 -7.70
C GLU A 224 -1.34 -2.28 -9.03
N ASN A 225 -0.56 -3.37 -8.97
CA ASN A 225 0.03 -4.02 -10.14
C ASN A 225 -0.39 -5.50 -10.30
N ASP A 226 -1.36 -5.96 -9.51
CA ASP A 226 -1.81 -7.35 -9.49
C ASP A 226 -3.29 -7.47 -9.86
N SER A 227 -3.58 -7.69 -11.13
CA SER A 227 -4.95 -7.89 -11.65
C SER A 227 -5.62 -9.20 -11.21
N SER A 228 -4.93 -10.06 -10.46
CA SER A 228 -5.57 -11.22 -9.83
C SER A 228 -6.43 -10.83 -8.63
N TYR A 229 -6.38 -9.56 -8.22
CA TYR A 229 -7.22 -8.97 -7.18
C TYR A 229 -7.93 -7.71 -7.68
N LYS A 230 -9.11 -7.45 -7.14
CA LYS A 230 -9.87 -6.21 -7.27
C LYS A 230 -9.95 -5.51 -5.92
N GLN A 231 -9.34 -4.33 -5.78
CA GLN A 231 -9.47 -3.47 -4.60
C GLN A 231 -10.89 -2.92 -4.51
N ILE A 232 -11.54 -3.05 -3.37
CA ILE A 232 -12.92 -2.59 -3.17
C ILE A 232 -12.91 -1.11 -2.81
N ILE A 233 -13.64 -0.32 -3.60
CA ILE A 233 -13.74 1.13 -3.47
C ILE A 233 -15.20 1.53 -3.29
N PRO A 234 -15.68 1.91 -2.12
CA PRO A 234 -16.92 2.65 -2.01
C PRO A 234 -16.82 3.96 -2.79
N TYR A 235 -17.76 4.20 -3.70
CA TYR A 235 -17.75 5.33 -4.63
C TYR A 235 -19.15 5.94 -4.70
N ALA A 236 -19.30 7.21 -4.35
CA ALA A 236 -20.59 7.87 -4.29
C ALA A 236 -20.66 9.13 -5.13
N VAL A 237 -21.73 9.27 -5.89
CA VAL A 237 -22.07 10.50 -6.63
C VAL A 237 -23.00 11.36 -5.79
N ILE A 238 -22.74 12.66 -5.72
CA ILE A 238 -23.46 13.61 -4.86
C ILE A 238 -24.40 14.44 -5.74
N ASN A 239 -25.69 14.33 -5.46
CA ASN A 239 -26.77 15.02 -6.17
C ASN A 239 -27.55 15.96 -5.23
N CYS A 240 -28.11 17.00 -5.80
CA CYS A 240 -29.10 17.87 -5.16
C CYS A 240 -30.06 18.37 -6.25
N ASP A 241 -31.33 18.00 -6.19
CA ASP A 241 -32.34 18.31 -7.18
C ASP A 241 -31.85 18.05 -8.63
N ASP A 242 -31.77 19.09 -9.45
CA ASP A 242 -31.31 19.05 -10.85
C ASP A 242 -29.80 19.28 -11.02
N GLU A 243 -29.03 19.26 -9.93
CA GLU A 243 -27.60 19.50 -9.93
C GLU A 243 -26.83 18.26 -9.43
N VAL A 244 -25.59 18.14 -9.90
CA VAL A 244 -24.63 17.10 -9.47
C VAL A 244 -23.32 17.76 -9.14
N TYR A 245 -22.61 17.27 -8.13
CA TYR A 245 -21.33 17.83 -7.71
C TYR A 245 -20.20 17.29 -8.58
N LEU A 246 -19.51 18.20 -9.29
CA LEU A 246 -18.40 17.88 -10.17
C LEU A 246 -17.08 18.18 -9.49
N PHE A 247 -16.24 17.18 -9.34
CA PHE A 247 -14.89 17.28 -8.81
C PHE A 247 -13.89 17.43 -9.97
N ARG A 248 -12.79 18.13 -9.70
CA ARG A 248 -11.62 18.18 -10.58
C ARG A 248 -10.37 17.89 -9.76
N ARG A 249 -9.65 16.82 -10.12
CA ARG A 249 -8.41 16.44 -9.47
C ARG A 249 -7.25 17.33 -9.90
N THR A 250 -6.50 17.89 -8.95
CA THR A 250 -5.30 18.70 -9.24
C THR A 250 -4.06 17.80 -9.36
N LYS A 251 -2.94 18.37 -9.83
CA LYS A 251 -1.66 17.65 -9.94
C LYS A 251 -1.02 17.26 -8.60
N LYS A 252 -1.56 17.71 -7.47
CA LYS A 252 -1.04 17.42 -6.12
C LYS A 252 -1.58 16.11 -5.53
N GLN A 253 -2.52 15.44 -6.19
CA GLN A 253 -3.02 14.14 -5.74
C GLN A 253 -2.02 13.01 -6.02
N THR A 254 -2.06 11.96 -5.19
CA THR A 254 -1.18 10.78 -5.27
C THR A 254 -1.42 9.94 -6.53
N GLU A 255 -2.67 9.82 -6.99
CA GLU A 255 -3.02 9.06 -8.18
C GLU A 255 -2.78 9.88 -9.46
N THR A 256 -1.58 9.74 -10.00
CA THR A 256 -1.10 10.53 -11.16
C THR A 256 -1.86 10.24 -12.46
N ARG A 257 -2.42 9.04 -12.60
CA ARG A 257 -3.18 8.59 -13.79
C ARG A 257 -4.51 9.34 -13.96
N LEU A 258 -5.04 9.93 -12.88
CA LEU A 258 -6.31 10.67 -12.87
C LEU A 258 -6.14 12.19 -12.80
N HIS A 259 -4.91 12.71 -12.93
CA HIS A 259 -4.64 14.15 -12.87
C HIS A 259 -5.38 14.93 -13.96
N ASN A 260 -5.98 16.05 -13.58
CA ASN A 260 -6.76 16.97 -14.42
C ASN A 260 -8.05 16.36 -15.01
N LEU A 261 -8.42 15.13 -14.67
CA LEU A 261 -9.71 14.58 -15.05
C LEU A 261 -10.80 15.08 -14.11
N TYR A 262 -12.02 15.16 -14.64
CA TYR A 262 -13.22 15.38 -13.87
C TYR A 262 -13.73 14.06 -13.30
N SER A 263 -14.27 14.11 -12.08
CA SER A 263 -14.94 13.00 -11.40
C SER A 263 -16.29 13.45 -10.88
N LEU A 264 -17.28 12.58 -10.91
CA LEU A 264 -18.58 12.80 -10.26
C LEU A 264 -18.63 12.22 -8.85
N GLY A 265 -17.71 11.31 -8.52
CA GLY A 265 -17.79 10.59 -7.25
C GLY A 265 -16.63 10.87 -6.32
N VAL A 266 -16.97 10.76 -5.04
CA VAL A 266 -16.07 10.65 -3.88
C VAL A 266 -15.92 9.18 -3.55
N GLY A 267 -14.70 8.75 -3.25
CA GLY A 267 -14.44 7.37 -2.85
C GLY A 267 -12.97 7.12 -2.56
N GLY A 268 -12.73 6.08 -1.79
CA GLY A 268 -11.39 5.70 -1.39
C GLY A 268 -11.28 4.24 -1.01
N HIS A 269 -10.10 3.82 -0.60
CA HIS A 269 -9.82 2.45 -0.22
C HIS A 269 -10.43 2.11 1.14
N MET A 270 -10.86 0.87 1.28
CA MET A 270 -11.35 0.34 2.56
C MET A 270 -10.16 -0.14 3.39
N ASN A 271 -10.00 0.44 4.59
CA ASN A 271 -8.90 0.15 5.51
C ASN A 271 -9.30 -0.90 6.56
N PRO A 272 -8.36 -1.68 7.14
CA PRO A 272 -8.68 -2.62 8.21
C PRO A 272 -9.38 -1.93 9.38
N SER A 273 -10.49 -2.51 9.85
CA SER A 273 -11.20 -2.06 11.04
C SER A 273 -11.49 -3.25 11.97
N ASN A 274 -11.98 -2.96 13.18
CA ASN A 274 -12.44 -3.99 14.12
C ASN A 274 -13.93 -4.35 13.93
N GLU A 275 -14.58 -3.80 12.91
CA GLU A 275 -15.98 -4.06 12.60
C GLU A 275 -16.14 -5.32 11.74
N GLU A 276 -17.31 -5.95 11.80
CA GLU A 276 -17.63 -7.06 10.91
C GLU A 276 -17.73 -6.58 9.45
N GLU A 277 -17.06 -7.28 8.55
CA GLU A 277 -17.05 -6.99 7.13
C GLU A 277 -18.44 -7.32 6.51
N ASN A 278 -19.28 -6.31 6.42
CA ASN A 278 -20.63 -6.38 5.86
C ASN A 278 -21.00 -5.09 5.12
N LEU A 279 -22.23 -4.96 4.65
CA LEU A 279 -22.73 -3.75 3.97
C LEU A 279 -22.62 -2.48 4.83
N SER A 280 -22.81 -2.60 6.15
CA SER A 280 -22.65 -1.46 7.06
C SER A 280 -21.21 -1.00 7.13
N TYR A 281 -20.25 -1.90 7.04
CA TYR A 281 -18.84 -1.60 6.96
C TYR A 281 -18.48 -0.82 5.68
N ILE A 282 -18.97 -1.27 4.50
CA ILE A 282 -18.77 -0.54 3.23
C ILE A 282 -19.35 0.88 3.33
N ARG A 283 -20.53 1.00 3.91
CA ARG A 283 -21.18 2.29 4.13
C ARG A 283 -20.40 3.18 5.09
N GLY A 284 -19.89 2.63 6.20
CA GLY A 284 -19.06 3.33 7.17
C GLY A 284 -17.78 3.88 6.54
N GLU A 285 -17.11 3.08 5.69
CA GLU A 285 -15.93 3.51 4.96
C GLU A 285 -16.27 4.61 3.92
N LEU A 286 -17.42 4.54 3.26
CA LEU A 286 -17.90 5.61 2.39
C LEU A 286 -18.14 6.91 3.16
N GLU A 287 -18.80 6.83 4.31
CA GLU A 287 -19.05 7.99 5.18
C GLU A 287 -17.74 8.59 5.72
N ARG A 288 -16.74 7.77 6.00
CA ARG A 288 -15.39 8.23 6.37
C ARG A 288 -14.73 9.02 5.24
N GLU A 289 -14.68 8.46 4.02
CA GLU A 289 -14.11 9.14 2.85
C GLU A 289 -14.87 10.43 2.51
N LEU A 290 -16.21 10.40 2.55
CA LEU A 290 -17.04 11.58 2.35
C LEU A 290 -16.69 12.67 3.37
N ASN A 291 -16.54 12.29 4.65
CA ASN A 291 -16.16 13.22 5.71
C ASN A 291 -14.71 13.72 5.60
N GLU A 292 -13.81 12.98 4.96
CA GLU A 292 -12.44 13.44 4.73
C GLU A 292 -12.35 14.45 3.59
N GLU A 293 -13.08 14.24 2.50
CA GLU A 293 -12.99 15.06 1.29
C GLU A 293 -13.97 16.24 1.26
N VAL A 294 -15.18 16.06 1.81
CA VAL A 294 -16.27 17.03 1.72
C VAL A 294 -16.72 17.56 3.09
N PHE A 295 -16.94 18.83 3.20
CA PHE A 295 -17.59 19.46 4.35
C PHE A 295 -19.05 19.73 4.00
N ILE A 296 -19.96 19.04 4.71
CA ILE A 296 -21.41 19.27 4.62
C ILE A 296 -21.78 20.24 5.73
N HIS A 297 -22.32 21.41 5.36
CA HIS A 297 -22.72 22.43 6.33
C HIS A 297 -23.92 21.98 7.17
N ASN A 298 -24.05 22.49 8.40
CA ASN A 298 -25.09 22.08 9.36
C ASN A 298 -26.54 22.27 8.87
N ASN A 299 -26.76 23.11 7.86
CA ASN A 299 -28.06 23.33 7.23
C ASN A 299 -28.34 22.40 6.04
N CYS A 300 -27.43 21.49 5.73
CA CYS A 300 -27.54 20.49 4.68
C CYS A 300 -27.54 19.09 5.29
N THR A 301 -28.44 18.25 4.83
CA THR A 301 -28.56 16.84 5.30
C THR A 301 -28.55 15.88 4.13
N ILE A 302 -28.08 14.66 4.38
CA ILE A 302 -28.20 13.56 3.43
C ILE A 302 -29.64 13.04 3.53
N GLU A 303 -30.45 13.20 2.49
CA GLU A 303 -31.81 12.73 2.40
C GLU A 303 -31.90 11.25 2.04
N SER A 304 -31.03 10.81 1.11
CA SER A 304 -30.90 9.40 0.77
C SER A 304 -29.46 9.03 0.41
N LEU A 305 -29.13 7.76 0.61
CA LEU A 305 -27.88 7.13 0.23
C LEU A 305 -28.21 5.74 -0.30
N GLU A 306 -28.32 5.63 -1.62
CA GLU A 306 -28.84 4.45 -2.30
C GLU A 306 -27.73 3.70 -3.03
N PRO A 307 -27.54 2.40 -2.78
CA PRO A 307 -26.61 1.58 -3.54
C PRO A 307 -27.18 1.27 -4.94
N LEU A 308 -26.39 1.52 -5.98
CA LEU A 308 -26.75 1.28 -7.37
C LEU A 308 -26.19 -0.05 -7.93
N GLY A 309 -25.09 -0.56 -7.37
CA GLY A 309 -24.45 -1.79 -7.81
C GLY A 309 -22.93 -1.77 -7.72
N LEU A 310 -22.32 -2.73 -8.41
CA LEU A 310 -20.86 -2.81 -8.53
C LEU A 310 -20.44 -2.21 -9.87
N ILE A 311 -19.51 -1.23 -9.84
CA ILE A 311 -18.99 -0.60 -11.05
C ILE A 311 -17.59 -1.14 -11.37
N ASN A 312 -17.40 -1.57 -12.63
CA ASN A 312 -16.15 -2.14 -13.14
C ASN A 312 -15.74 -1.51 -14.48
N ASP A 313 -14.43 -1.39 -14.73
CA ASP A 313 -13.90 -1.01 -16.03
C ASP A 313 -12.52 -1.63 -16.29
N ASP A 314 -12.48 -2.82 -16.85
CA ASP A 314 -11.23 -3.53 -17.19
C ASP A 314 -10.55 -3.00 -18.46
N THR A 315 -11.08 -1.94 -19.07
CA THR A 315 -10.51 -1.37 -20.31
C THR A 315 -9.30 -0.47 -20.04
N ASN A 316 -9.01 -0.16 -18.78
CA ASN A 316 -7.86 0.65 -18.38
C ASN A 316 -7.12 0.06 -17.17
N GLU A 317 -5.87 0.44 -16.97
CA GLU A 317 -4.99 -0.13 -15.93
C GLU A 317 -5.48 0.13 -14.49
N VAL A 318 -6.15 1.25 -14.24
CA VAL A 318 -6.72 1.56 -12.92
C VAL A 318 -7.91 0.62 -12.66
N GLY A 319 -8.81 0.53 -13.59
CA GLY A 319 -10.01 -0.30 -13.43
C GLY A 319 -9.73 -1.80 -13.35
N LYS A 320 -8.64 -2.29 -13.97
CA LYS A 320 -8.24 -3.71 -13.88
C LYS A 320 -8.01 -4.19 -12.44
N VAL A 321 -7.59 -3.28 -11.55
CA VAL A 321 -7.26 -3.61 -10.16
C VAL A 321 -8.26 -3.01 -9.15
N HIS A 322 -9.32 -2.34 -9.62
CA HIS A 322 -10.34 -1.74 -8.76
C HIS A 322 -11.74 -2.24 -9.10
N LEU A 323 -12.60 -2.33 -8.09
CA LEU A 323 -14.04 -2.57 -8.21
C LEU A 323 -14.76 -1.57 -7.31
N GLY A 324 -15.63 -0.74 -7.89
CA GLY A 324 -16.41 0.23 -7.12
C GLY A 324 -17.70 -0.37 -6.57
N VAL A 325 -18.05 0.00 -5.34
CA VAL A 325 -19.40 -0.15 -4.82
C VAL A 325 -20.08 1.20 -4.98
N LEU A 326 -20.92 1.31 -6.01
CA LEU A 326 -21.51 2.56 -6.45
C LEU A 326 -22.72 2.95 -5.61
N TYR A 327 -22.70 4.17 -5.12
CA TYR A 327 -23.80 4.79 -4.37
C TYR A 327 -24.25 6.10 -5.04
N ASP A 328 -25.51 6.43 -4.83
CA ASP A 328 -26.10 7.72 -5.15
C ASP A 328 -26.50 8.44 -3.86
N ILE A 329 -26.00 9.66 -3.66
CA ILE A 329 -26.29 10.50 -2.50
C ILE A 329 -27.16 11.66 -2.95
N HIS A 330 -28.29 11.87 -2.27
CA HIS A 330 -29.11 13.06 -2.41
C HIS A 330 -29.00 13.94 -1.18
N LEU A 331 -28.68 15.22 -1.41
CA LEU A 331 -28.61 16.24 -0.38
C LEU A 331 -29.82 17.15 -0.40
N SER A 332 -30.22 17.66 0.77
CA SER A 332 -31.35 18.60 0.93
C SER A 332 -31.08 19.99 0.33
N ASN A 333 -29.84 20.34 0.09
CA ASN A 333 -29.42 21.60 -0.58
C ASN A 333 -27.94 21.52 -1.01
N THR A 334 -27.46 22.56 -1.67
CA THR A 334 -26.11 22.64 -2.26
C THR A 334 -25.01 23.13 -1.28
N SER A 335 -25.27 23.20 0.02
CA SER A 335 -24.32 23.75 1.00
C SER A 335 -23.22 22.75 1.38
N ILE A 336 -22.32 22.49 0.45
CA ILE A 336 -21.12 21.66 0.68
C ILE A 336 -19.87 22.34 0.16
N GLU A 337 -18.71 21.99 0.70
CA GLU A 337 -17.39 22.48 0.26
C GLU A 337 -16.36 21.35 0.27
N ILE A 338 -15.36 21.45 -0.62
CA ILE A 338 -14.18 20.57 -0.59
C ILE A 338 -13.29 20.97 0.59
N LYS A 339 -12.88 20.00 1.40
CA LYS A 339 -11.92 20.20 2.51
C LYS A 339 -10.49 20.33 2.00
N GLU A 340 -10.07 19.46 1.09
CA GLU A 340 -8.71 19.42 0.54
C GLU A 340 -8.55 20.31 -0.71
N LYS A 341 -8.79 21.62 -0.57
CA LYS A 341 -8.78 22.61 -1.68
C LYS A 341 -7.45 22.68 -2.48
N GLU A 342 -6.36 22.14 -1.92
CA GLU A 342 -5.09 22.04 -2.63
C GLU A 342 -5.04 20.84 -3.59
N LYS A 343 -5.80 19.78 -3.32
CA LYS A 343 -5.81 18.54 -4.08
C LYS A 343 -6.98 18.43 -5.05
N MET A 344 -8.10 19.06 -4.71
CA MET A 344 -9.34 19.02 -5.50
C MET A 344 -10.04 20.36 -5.57
N GLU A 345 -10.71 20.60 -6.69
CA GLU A 345 -11.70 21.66 -6.88
C GLU A 345 -13.08 20.99 -7.03
N GLY A 346 -14.13 21.65 -6.55
CA GLY A 346 -15.50 21.14 -6.68
C GLY A 346 -16.48 22.25 -7.03
N LYS A 347 -17.50 21.91 -7.81
CA LYS A 347 -18.60 22.81 -8.15
C LYS A 347 -19.89 22.05 -8.46
N TRP A 348 -21.00 22.67 -8.19
CA TRP A 348 -22.30 22.20 -8.69
C TRP A 348 -22.46 22.52 -10.16
N ILE A 349 -22.98 21.58 -10.92
CA ILE A 349 -23.36 21.74 -12.32
C ILE A 349 -24.75 21.14 -12.54
N LYS A 350 -25.49 21.70 -13.49
CA LYS A 350 -26.77 21.09 -13.90
C LYS A 350 -26.53 19.73 -14.57
N LYS A 351 -27.42 18.79 -14.32
CA LYS A 351 -27.38 17.47 -14.95
C LYS A 351 -27.40 17.56 -16.48
N SER A 352 -28.13 18.53 -17.03
CA SER A 352 -28.16 18.84 -18.49
C SER A 352 -26.79 19.22 -19.06
N ASP A 353 -25.88 19.73 -18.24
CA ASP A 353 -24.56 20.19 -18.69
C ASP A 353 -23.47 19.10 -18.61
N LEU A 354 -23.78 17.91 -18.09
CA LEU A 354 -22.84 16.80 -17.91
C LEU A 354 -22.13 16.43 -19.21
N ARG A 355 -22.81 16.45 -20.35
CA ARG A 355 -22.22 16.12 -21.66
C ARG A 355 -21.08 17.04 -22.05
N LEU A 356 -21.04 18.28 -21.57
CA LEU A 356 -19.95 19.24 -21.84
C LEU A 356 -18.60 18.77 -21.22
N TYR A 357 -18.67 18.02 -20.12
CA TYR A 357 -17.50 17.52 -19.38
C TYR A 357 -17.16 16.07 -19.71
N TYR A 358 -18.06 15.32 -20.34
CA TYR A 358 -17.98 13.87 -20.52
C TYR A 358 -16.64 13.39 -21.09
N SER A 359 -16.11 14.05 -22.14
CA SER A 359 -14.85 13.66 -22.78
C SER A 359 -13.63 13.74 -21.85
N GLN A 360 -13.68 14.63 -20.85
CA GLN A 360 -12.60 14.90 -19.89
C GLN A 360 -12.82 14.20 -18.54
N MET A 361 -13.84 13.35 -18.41
CA MET A 361 -14.14 12.61 -17.18
C MET A 361 -13.37 11.30 -17.10
N GLU A 362 -13.14 10.85 -15.88
CA GLU A 362 -12.71 9.48 -15.59
C GLU A 362 -13.77 8.44 -16.02
N SER A 363 -13.36 7.19 -16.12
CA SER A 363 -14.23 6.15 -16.69
C SER A 363 -15.47 5.83 -15.85
N TRP A 364 -15.35 5.78 -14.52
CA TRP A 364 -16.49 5.47 -13.64
C TRP A 364 -17.55 6.57 -13.69
N SER A 365 -17.15 7.82 -13.77
CA SER A 365 -18.10 8.93 -13.97
C SER A 365 -18.86 8.83 -15.29
N LYS A 366 -18.18 8.40 -16.37
CA LYS A 366 -18.83 8.14 -17.67
C LYS A 366 -19.83 7.00 -17.59
N ILE A 367 -19.45 5.89 -16.95
CA ILE A 367 -20.31 4.73 -16.75
C ILE A 367 -21.56 5.12 -15.92
N TYR A 368 -21.36 5.94 -14.87
CA TYR A 368 -22.50 6.45 -14.08
C TYR A 368 -23.44 7.30 -14.92
N ILE A 369 -22.92 8.24 -15.73
CA ILE A 369 -23.76 9.05 -16.63
C ILE A 369 -24.55 8.18 -17.60
N ASP A 370 -23.89 7.21 -18.22
CA ASP A 370 -24.52 6.30 -19.17
C ASP A 370 -25.57 5.41 -18.51
N LEU A 371 -25.41 5.08 -17.20
CA LEU A 371 -26.40 4.31 -16.43
C LEU A 371 -27.66 5.11 -16.06
N VAL A 372 -27.45 6.34 -15.57
CA VAL A 372 -28.51 7.12 -14.91
C VAL A 372 -29.19 8.10 -15.87
N TYR A 373 -28.46 8.53 -16.90
CA TYR A 373 -28.92 9.58 -17.83
C TYR A 373 -28.90 9.09 -19.29
N GLU A 374 -29.48 7.90 -19.56
CA GLU A 374 -29.55 7.27 -20.89
C GLU A 374 -30.14 8.20 -21.98
N GLU A 375 -30.89 9.26 -21.61
CA GLU A 375 -31.56 10.18 -22.52
C GLU A 375 -31.00 11.62 -22.55
N LEU A 376 -29.84 11.90 -21.95
CA LEU A 376 -29.21 13.23 -21.95
C LEU A 376 -28.28 13.47 -23.15
#